data_bb9b67f27e8a4584f8df79e7f4aba1ec
#
_entry.id   bb9b67f27e8a4584f8df79e7f4aba1ec
#
_cell.length_a   1.000
_cell.length_b   1.000
_cell.length_c   1.000
_cell.angle_alpha   90.00
_cell.angle_beta   90.00
_cell.angle_gamma   90.00
#
_symmetry.space_group_name_H-M   'P 1'
#
loop_
_entity.id
_entity.type
_entity.pdbx_description
1 polymer ?
#
loop_
_entity_poly.entity_id
_entity_poly.type
_entity_poly.pdbx_seq_one_letter_code
_entity_poly.pdbx_strand_id
1 'polypeptide(L)'
;MKNTLIASLAALALLAATSTFAGEMHTSSKFTGPKANTGTVTHSVVDGKNVLTLSDDFKVPGTPDPHWQIVDSKGNTYLLQKLSIKGDKINKSITLPSYVSDVSKVQIWCSFAEVVLGEASFDHPVQISSR
;
A
#
# COMPACT_ATOMS: atom_id res chain seq x y z
N MET A 1 59.80 18.42 -22.98
CA MET A 1 59.32 18.28 -22.73
C MET A 1 58.27 18.23 -22.17
N LYS A 2 57.80 18.20 -21.93
CA LYS A 2 56.93 18.13 -21.51
C LYS A 2 56.00 17.63 -21.02
N ASN A 3 55.49 17.47 -20.70
CA ASN A 3 54.70 16.97 -20.24
C ASN A 3 53.58 16.91 -19.82
N THR A 4 53.06 16.98 -19.61
CA THR A 4 52.02 16.95 -19.32
C THR A 4 51.15 16.41 -18.76
N LEU A 5 50.70 16.16 -18.39
CA LEU A 5 49.94 15.62 -17.83
C LEU A 5 48.75 15.53 -17.50
N ILE A 6 48.16 15.48 -17.39
CA ILE A 6 47.07 15.40 -17.17
C ILE A 6 46.22 15.01 -16.44
N ALA A 7 45.75 14.91 -16.04
CA ALA A 7 45.07 14.67 -15.29
C ALA A 7 43.88 14.34 -15.17
N SER A 8 43.44 14.23 -15.19
CA SER A 8 42.38 13.86 -15.13
C SER A 8 41.46 13.66 -14.41
N LEU A 9 41.10 13.72 -13.94
CA LEU A 9 40.25 13.52 -13.28
C LEU A 9 39.18 13.03 -13.06
N ALA A 10 38.72 12.69 -12.92
CA ALA A 10 37.88 12.13 -12.61
C ALA A 10 36.77 12.27 -12.17
N ALA A 11 36.33 12.53 -12.02
CA ALA A 11 35.32 12.76 -11.74
C ALA A 11 34.45 12.11 -11.06
N LEU A 12 34.20 11.69 -10.86
CA LEU A 12 33.44 11.05 -10.30
C LEU A 12 32.21 11.20 -9.95
N ALA A 13 31.61 11.20 -10.04
CA ALA A 13 30.53 11.29 -9.88
C ALA A 13 29.78 10.76 -8.97
N LEU A 14 29.60 10.58 -8.59
CA LEU A 14 28.95 10.05 -7.80
C LEU A 14 27.76 10.01 -7.58
N LEU A 15 27.16 9.97 -7.69
CA LEU A 15 26.09 9.84 -7.47
C LEU A 15 25.42 9.61 -6.54
N ALA A 16 25.07 9.63 -6.12
CA ALA A 16 24.53 9.67 -5.20
C ALA A 16 23.44 9.14 -4.99
N ALA A 17 23.12 8.64 -5.06
CA ALA A 17 22.19 8.04 -4.92
C ALA A 17 21.25 8.26 -4.06
N THR A 18 21.06 8.74 -3.64
CA THR A 18 20.14 9.08 -2.94
C THR A 18 19.22 8.25 -2.50
N SER A 19 19.09 7.56 -2.44
CA SER A 19 18.28 6.79 -2.01
C SER A 19 17.28 6.87 -1.39
N THR A 20 16.92 7.15 -1.14
CA THR A 20 15.90 7.34 -0.68
C THR A 20 15.16 6.41 -0.21
N PHE A 21 15.05 5.83 -0.01
CA PHE A 21 14.35 5.02 0.44
C PHE A 21 13.11 5.07 0.61
N ALA A 22 12.65 5.53 0.17
CA ALA A 22 11.46 5.62 0.29
C ALA A 22 10.95 4.43 0.26
N GLY A 23 11.33 3.83 0.12
CA GLY A 23 10.87 2.76 0.14
C GLY A 23 10.30 2.14 -0.88
N GLU A 24 10.13 0.94 -0.87
CA GLU A 24 9.51 0.29 -1.85
C GLU A 24 8.07 0.45 -1.82
N MET A 25 7.40 0.44 -2.91
CA MET A 25 5.96 0.41 -3.00
C MET A 25 5.56 -0.96 -3.46
N HIS A 26 4.54 -1.49 -2.84
CA HIS A 26 4.02 -2.81 -3.20
C HIS A 26 2.58 -2.64 -3.64
N THR A 27 2.25 -3.15 -4.81
CA THR A 27 0.89 -3.04 -5.34
C THR A 27 0.26 -4.42 -5.43
N SER A 28 -0.98 -4.51 -5.00
CA SER A 28 -1.71 -5.76 -4.96
C SER A 28 -2.24 -6.15 -6.33
N SER A 29 -2.80 -7.33 -6.40
CA SER A 29 -3.65 -7.69 -7.52
C SER A 29 -4.90 -6.81 -7.51
N LYS A 30 -5.66 -6.87 -8.59
CA LYS A 30 -6.93 -6.20 -8.66
C LYS A 30 -7.88 -6.84 -7.67
N PHE A 31 -8.74 -6.04 -7.06
CA PHE A 31 -9.79 -6.58 -6.21
C PHE A 31 -10.68 -7.51 -7.00
N THR A 32 -11.05 -8.63 -6.40
CA THR A 32 -12.04 -9.54 -6.96
C THR A 32 -13.02 -9.90 -5.88
N GLY A 33 -14.29 -10.01 -6.25
CA GLY A 33 -15.31 -10.35 -5.28
C GLY A 33 -16.70 -10.03 -5.80
N PRO A 34 -17.70 -10.34 -5.00
CA PRO A 34 -19.07 -10.14 -5.45
C PRO A 34 -19.48 -8.69 -5.58
N LYS A 35 -18.84 -7.80 -4.83
CA LYS A 35 -19.21 -6.38 -4.88
C LYS A 35 -18.04 -5.45 -5.09
N ALA A 36 -16.85 -5.79 -4.63
CA ALA A 36 -15.68 -4.96 -4.80
C ALA A 36 -14.75 -5.67 -5.76
N ASN A 37 -14.73 -5.24 -7.00
CA ASN A 37 -13.96 -5.93 -8.04
C ASN A 37 -13.30 -4.96 -8.99
N THR A 38 -12.93 -3.78 -8.52
CA THR A 38 -12.19 -2.80 -9.31
C THR A 38 -11.02 -2.28 -8.49
N GLY A 39 -9.99 -1.86 -9.18
CA GLY A 39 -8.88 -1.18 -8.55
C GLY A 39 -7.92 -2.10 -7.85
N THR A 40 -6.89 -1.50 -7.30
CA THR A 40 -5.82 -2.19 -6.56
C THR A 40 -5.54 -1.40 -5.29
N VAL A 41 -4.66 -1.93 -4.46
CA VAL A 41 -4.21 -1.19 -3.29
C VAL A 41 -2.69 -1.20 -3.30
N THR A 42 -2.10 -0.08 -2.94
CA THR A 42 -0.65 0.07 -2.88
C THR A 42 -0.23 0.34 -1.45
N HIS A 43 0.81 -0.36 -1.03
CA HIS A 43 1.45 -0.09 0.25
C HIS A 43 2.65 0.81 0.03
N SER A 44 2.78 1.82 0.87
CA SER A 44 3.96 2.69 0.85
C SER A 44 4.28 3.11 2.28
N VAL A 45 5.45 3.67 2.45
CA VAL A 45 5.85 4.23 3.74
C VAL A 45 5.94 5.73 3.57
N VAL A 46 5.17 6.46 4.37
CA VAL A 46 5.12 7.91 4.30
C VAL A 46 5.42 8.44 5.70
N ASP A 47 6.47 9.19 5.82
CA ASP A 47 6.90 9.74 7.13
C ASP A 47 7.02 8.66 8.19
N GLY A 48 7.58 7.53 7.79
CA GLY A 48 7.79 6.41 8.71
C GLY A 48 6.56 5.61 9.01
N LYS A 49 5.43 5.93 8.39
CA LYS A 49 4.18 5.20 8.64
C LYS A 49 3.80 4.37 7.44
N ASN A 50 3.25 3.21 7.72
CA ASN A 50 2.82 2.31 6.66
C ASN A 50 1.41 2.69 6.22
N VAL A 51 1.27 2.95 4.94
CA VAL A 51 0.02 3.49 4.38
C VAL A 51 -0.46 2.57 3.27
N LEU A 52 -1.76 2.31 3.27
CA LEU A 52 -2.41 1.62 2.16
C LEU A 52 -3.25 2.63 1.40
N THR A 53 -3.16 2.61 0.09
CA THR A 53 -3.88 3.55 -0.76
C THR A 53 -4.60 2.81 -1.88
N LEU A 54 -5.89 3.07 -2.02
CA LEU A 54 -6.66 2.51 -3.13
C LEU A 54 -6.35 3.26 -4.41
N SER A 55 -6.37 2.55 -5.52
CA SER A 55 -6.14 3.18 -6.82
C SER A 55 -7.31 4.05 -7.22
N ASP A 56 -7.08 4.91 -8.20
CA ASP A 56 -8.11 5.86 -8.63
C ASP A 56 -9.30 5.18 -9.27
N ASP A 57 -9.13 4.02 -9.83
CA ASP A 57 -10.22 3.29 -10.46
C ASP A 57 -10.98 2.38 -9.49
N PHE A 58 -10.65 2.41 -8.22
CA PHE A 58 -11.41 1.65 -7.23
C PHE A 58 -12.79 2.29 -7.08
N LYS A 59 -13.82 1.47 -7.16
CA LYS A 59 -15.18 1.93 -6.97
C LYS A 59 -15.72 1.39 -5.67
N VAL A 60 -16.27 2.28 -4.84
CA VAL A 60 -16.83 1.87 -3.56
C VAL A 60 -18.06 1.03 -3.83
N PRO A 61 -18.13 -0.17 -3.26
CA PRO A 61 -19.33 -0.97 -3.45
C PRO A 61 -20.53 -0.33 -2.78
N GLY A 62 -21.68 -0.51 -3.38
CA GLY A 62 -22.90 0.09 -2.86
C GLY A 62 -23.48 -0.73 -1.74
N THR A 63 -22.84 -0.75 -0.61
CA THR A 63 -23.31 -1.50 0.56
C THR A 63 -23.34 -0.57 1.75
N PRO A 64 -24.10 -0.92 2.78
CA PRO A 64 -24.32 0.03 3.89
C PRO A 64 -23.08 0.36 4.71
N ASP A 65 -22.14 -0.56 4.81
CA ASP A 65 -21.09 -0.35 5.82
C ASP A 65 -19.77 -0.97 5.41
N PRO A 66 -19.18 -0.50 4.30
CA PRO A 66 -17.91 -1.08 3.83
C PRO A 66 -16.73 -0.60 4.68
N HIS A 67 -15.89 -1.54 5.08
CA HIS A 67 -14.72 -1.28 5.90
C HIS A 67 -13.47 -1.84 5.23
N TRP A 68 -12.35 -1.25 5.57
CA TRP A 68 -11.07 -1.87 5.31
C TRP A 68 -10.90 -3.05 6.25
N GLN A 69 -10.36 -4.13 5.72
CA GLN A 69 -9.98 -5.28 6.53
C GLN A 69 -8.73 -5.86 5.93
N ILE A 70 -7.81 -6.32 6.75
CA ILE A 70 -6.58 -6.90 6.22
C ILE A 70 -6.42 -8.29 6.81
N VAL A 71 -5.64 -9.11 6.10
CA VAL A 71 -5.31 -10.45 6.53
C VAL A 71 -3.80 -10.55 6.51
N ASP A 72 -3.21 -11.02 7.60
CA ASP A 72 -1.77 -11.17 7.66
C ASP A 72 -1.35 -12.53 7.12
N SER A 73 -0.05 -12.81 7.13
CA SER A 73 0.46 -14.05 6.58
C SER A 73 0.08 -15.27 7.38
N LYS A 74 -0.37 -15.08 8.61
CA LYS A 74 -0.81 -16.18 9.46
C LYS A 74 -2.32 -16.38 9.40
N GLY A 75 -3.02 -15.60 8.59
CA GLY A 75 -4.45 -15.73 8.44
C GLY A 75 -5.26 -14.94 9.45
N ASN A 76 -4.62 -14.11 10.25
CA ASN A 76 -5.38 -13.27 11.18
C ASN A 76 -6.01 -12.11 10.43
N THR A 77 -7.26 -11.79 10.77
CA THR A 77 -7.94 -10.66 10.15
C THR A 77 -8.00 -9.49 11.11
N TYR A 78 -7.86 -8.31 10.57
CA TYR A 78 -7.91 -7.08 11.35
C TYR A 78 -8.91 -6.15 10.69
N LEU A 79 -10.01 -5.90 11.39
CA LEU A 79 -11.01 -4.97 10.89
C LEU A 79 -10.52 -3.56 11.18
N LEU A 80 -10.49 -2.75 10.16
CA LEU A 80 -9.98 -1.39 10.25
C LEU A 80 -11.14 -0.42 10.05
N GLN A 81 -10.83 0.82 9.74
CA GLN A 81 -11.84 1.84 9.69
C GLN A 81 -12.75 1.71 8.48
N LYS A 82 -13.91 2.32 8.62
CA LYS A 82 -14.89 2.36 7.55
C LYS A 82 -14.34 3.15 6.37
N LEU A 83 -14.71 2.77 5.17
CA LEU A 83 -14.41 3.55 4.01
C LEU A 83 -15.17 4.86 4.10
N SER A 84 -14.43 5.94 4.15
CA SER A 84 -15.01 7.23 4.36
C SER A 84 -15.30 7.88 3.03
N ILE A 85 -16.54 8.27 2.81
CA ILE A 85 -16.96 8.90 1.59
C ILE A 85 -17.50 10.26 1.91
N LYS A 86 -17.02 11.28 1.22
CA LYS A 86 -17.53 12.61 1.39
C LYS A 86 -17.87 13.19 0.03
N GLY A 87 -19.14 13.44 -0.19
CA GLY A 87 -19.60 13.84 -1.49
C GLY A 87 -19.33 12.73 -2.47
N ASP A 88 -18.65 13.02 -3.53
CA ASP A 88 -18.26 12.01 -4.49
C ASP A 88 -16.81 11.59 -4.32
N LYS A 89 -16.21 11.87 -3.18
CA LYS A 89 -14.84 11.51 -2.93
C LYS A 89 -14.74 10.54 -1.80
N ILE A 90 -13.76 9.67 -1.91
CA ILE A 90 -13.53 8.68 -0.90
C ILE A 90 -12.15 8.92 -0.33
N ASN A 91 -12.00 8.70 0.93
CA ASN A 91 -10.67 8.70 1.53
C ASN A 91 -9.99 7.42 1.12
N LYS A 92 -9.08 7.51 0.19
CA LYS A 92 -8.45 6.34 -0.41
C LYS A 92 -7.29 5.79 0.38
N SER A 93 -6.87 6.45 1.43
CA SER A 93 -5.67 6.02 2.17
C SER A 93 -5.95 5.82 3.63
N ILE A 94 -5.29 4.83 4.21
CA ILE A 94 -5.30 4.64 5.65
C ILE A 94 -3.89 4.35 6.12
N THR A 95 -3.62 4.68 7.36
CA THR A 95 -2.37 4.31 8.02
C THR A 95 -2.62 3.01 8.78
N LEU A 96 -1.72 2.06 8.60
CA LEU A 96 -1.86 0.79 9.29
C LEU A 96 -1.50 0.94 10.75
N PRO A 97 -2.22 0.24 11.63
CA PRO A 97 -1.86 0.24 13.05
C PRO A 97 -0.53 -0.45 13.27
N SER A 98 0.15 -0.03 14.31
CA SER A 98 1.49 -0.58 14.59
C SER A 98 1.46 -2.03 15.04
N TYR A 99 0.31 -2.56 15.42
CA TYR A 99 0.25 -3.95 15.84
C TYR A 99 0.13 -4.94 14.67
N VAL A 100 0.06 -4.44 13.44
CA VAL A 100 0.01 -5.31 12.28
C VAL A 100 1.44 -5.61 11.86
N SER A 101 1.81 -6.88 11.79
CA SER A 101 3.19 -7.27 11.44
C SER A 101 3.42 -7.38 9.96
N ASP A 102 2.44 -7.85 9.23
CA ASP A 102 2.54 -7.92 7.77
C ASP A 102 1.15 -7.95 7.17
N VAL A 103 1.06 -7.77 5.87
CA VAL A 103 -0.22 -7.79 5.15
C VAL A 103 -0.10 -8.69 3.95
N SER A 104 -0.93 -9.70 3.91
CA SER A 104 -1.00 -10.63 2.79
C SER A 104 -2.12 -10.23 1.83
N LYS A 105 -3.25 -9.81 2.37
CA LYS A 105 -4.42 -9.42 1.58
C LYS A 105 -5.08 -8.20 2.17
N VAL A 106 -5.74 -7.45 1.31
CA VAL A 106 -6.61 -6.36 1.73
C VAL A 106 -8.01 -6.72 1.28
N GLN A 107 -8.94 -6.64 2.19
CA GLN A 107 -10.34 -6.97 1.92
C GLN A 107 -11.20 -5.76 2.14
N ILE A 108 -12.29 -5.70 1.40
CA ILE A 108 -13.37 -4.76 1.68
C ILE A 108 -14.47 -5.59 2.34
N TRP A 109 -14.81 -5.23 3.54
CA TRP A 109 -15.70 -6.01 4.39
C TRP A 109 -16.97 -5.20 4.69
N CYS A 110 -18.11 -5.80 4.58
CA CYS A 110 -19.35 -5.14 4.96
C CYS A 110 -19.69 -5.54 6.38
N SER A 111 -19.58 -4.60 7.31
CA SER A 111 -19.87 -4.91 8.72
C SER A 111 -21.34 -5.16 8.98
N PHE A 112 -22.19 -4.63 8.13
CA PHE A 112 -23.62 -4.87 8.29
C PHE A 112 -23.98 -6.30 7.90
N ALA A 113 -23.53 -6.74 6.74
CA ALA A 113 -23.84 -8.08 6.26
C ALA A 113 -22.84 -9.13 6.71
N GLU A 114 -21.71 -8.71 7.26
CA GLU A 114 -20.66 -9.60 7.74
C GLU A 114 -20.13 -10.48 6.63
N VAL A 115 -19.80 -9.89 5.52
CA VAL A 115 -19.26 -10.63 4.39
C VAL A 115 -18.11 -9.85 3.75
N VAL A 116 -17.22 -10.59 3.10
CA VAL A 116 -16.16 -9.99 2.31
C VAL A 116 -16.77 -9.59 0.97
N LEU A 117 -16.64 -8.32 0.64
CA LEU A 117 -17.15 -7.80 -0.63
C LEU A 117 -16.17 -7.99 -1.75
N GLY A 118 -14.90 -8.05 -1.45
CA GLY A 118 -13.84 -8.31 -2.41
C GLY A 118 -12.49 -8.29 -1.73
N GLU A 119 -11.49 -8.83 -2.40
CA GLU A 119 -10.16 -8.85 -1.83
C GLU A 119 -9.09 -8.70 -2.90
N ALA A 120 -7.97 -8.16 -2.50
CA ALA A 120 -6.79 -8.00 -3.32
C ALA A 120 -5.62 -8.57 -2.57
N SER A 121 -4.72 -9.24 -3.27
CA SER A 121 -3.60 -9.93 -2.64
C SER A 121 -2.28 -9.35 -3.10
N PHE A 122 -1.30 -9.34 -2.20
CA PHE A 122 0.07 -9.05 -2.58
C PHE A 122 0.76 -10.35 -2.96
N ASP A 123 1.71 -10.26 -3.87
CA ASP A 123 2.46 -11.44 -4.29
C ASP A 123 3.17 -12.10 -3.11
N HIS A 124 3.68 -11.29 -2.22
CA HIS A 124 4.32 -11.76 -1.00
C HIS A 124 3.81 -10.90 0.13
N PRO A 125 3.69 -11.41 1.33
CA PRO A 125 3.23 -10.56 2.43
C PRO A 125 4.13 -9.34 2.57
N VAL A 126 3.51 -8.18 2.71
CA VAL A 126 4.25 -6.94 2.86
C VAL A 126 4.61 -6.78 4.33
N GLN A 127 5.90 -6.67 4.61
CA GLN A 127 6.35 -6.52 5.99
C GLN A 127 6.09 -5.11 6.47
N ILE A 128 5.47 -4.99 7.63
CA ILE A 128 5.16 -3.70 8.22
C ILE A 128 6.19 -3.44 9.28
N SER A 129 7.06 -2.46 8.99
CA SER A 129 8.07 -2.21 9.90
C SER A 129 7.56 -1.53 11.07
N SER A 130 7.82 -2.00 12.17
CA SER A 130 7.37 -1.35 13.25
C SER A 130 8.36 -0.59 13.81
N ARG A 131 8.45 0.27 14.06
CA ARG A 131 9.43 0.95 14.61
C ARG A 131 8.88 2.01 15.05
#